data_7017d54037f37ac58df2a67acf1254dc
#
_entry.id   7017d54037f37ac58df2a67acf1254dc
#
_cell.length_a   1.000
_cell.length_b   1.000
_cell.length_c   1.000
_cell.angle_alpha   90.00
_cell.angle_beta   90.00
_cell.angle_gamma   90.00
#
_symmetry.space_group_name_H-M   'P 1'
#
loop_
_entity.id
_entity.type
_entity.pdbx_description
1 polymer ?
#
loop_
_entity_poly.entity_id
_entity_poly.type
_entity_poly.pdbx_seq_one_letter_code
_entity_poly.pdbx_strand_id
1 'polypeptide(L)'
;MADLRALMDKLIAGESLTTEEYTLLIKERTPDTAARLAAAATEKRKAIYGNTVYIRGLIEVSNICKNNCHYCGIRAGNPNCDRYRLTEEDILSACEEGYELGFRTFVLQGGEDSHFTDERLTSLLRAIKTNHPDCAVTLSLGERSRESYQKLYDAGADRYLLRHETATKSHYEKLHPAPLSFDERMRCLYDLRDIGYQVGCGFMVGSPYQTDEDIARDLKFIEAFKPDMCGIGPFIPHKDTVFADFPAGTLELTCYLLSIVRLIHPPVLLPSTTALGTIHPEGREQGILAGANVVMPNLSPASVRKKYMLYDHKISDGAESAQSKEELCRRMASIGYEVVTARGDVKKTLQGGSP
;
A
#
# COMPACT_ATOMS: atom_id res chain seq x y z
N MET A 1 5.67 31.38 16.67
CA MET A 1 4.88 30.23 16.15
C MET A 1 5.11 30.17 14.66
N ALA A 2 5.53 29.02 14.15
CA ALA A 2 5.63 28.85 12.69
C ALA A 2 4.23 29.03 12.10
N ASP A 3 4.12 29.83 11.05
CA ASP A 3 2.85 30.06 10.36
C ASP A 3 2.50 28.79 9.55
N LEU A 4 1.43 28.07 9.93
CA LEU A 4 0.95 26.90 9.22
C LEU A 4 0.78 27.14 7.71
N ARG A 5 0.39 28.36 7.36
CA ARG A 5 0.26 28.76 5.95
C ARG A 5 1.61 28.71 5.25
N ALA A 6 2.65 29.23 5.89
CA ALA A 6 4.00 29.20 5.33
C ALA A 6 4.54 27.77 5.19
N LEU A 7 4.24 26.87 6.15
CA LEU A 7 4.61 25.45 6.04
C LEU A 7 3.91 24.74 4.87
N MET A 8 2.62 24.99 4.68
CA MET A 8 1.90 24.47 3.53
C MET A 8 2.44 25.04 2.22
N ASP A 9 2.78 26.33 2.15
CA ASP A 9 3.35 26.93 0.94
C ASP A 9 4.70 26.30 0.57
N LYS A 10 5.59 26.06 1.55
CA LYS A 10 6.84 25.31 1.35
C LYS A 10 6.56 23.92 0.76
N LEU A 11 5.67 23.15 1.39
CA LEU A 11 5.35 21.79 0.96
C LEU A 11 4.75 21.75 -0.45
N ILE A 12 3.85 22.66 -0.77
CA ILE A 12 3.25 22.80 -2.12
C ILE A 12 4.29 23.17 -3.16
N ALA A 13 5.27 24.01 -2.80
CA ALA A 13 6.41 24.36 -3.64
C ALA A 13 7.38 23.18 -3.87
N GLY A 14 7.25 22.09 -3.08
CA GLY A 14 8.13 20.94 -3.13
C GLY A 14 9.39 21.08 -2.28
N GLU A 15 9.37 21.99 -1.33
CA GLU A 15 10.44 22.17 -0.35
C GLU A 15 10.30 21.16 0.78
N SER A 16 11.44 20.69 1.29
CA SER A 16 11.51 19.79 2.44
C SER A 16 11.12 20.51 3.73
N LEU A 17 10.31 19.84 4.57
CA LEU A 17 10.02 20.27 5.93
C LEU A 17 10.90 19.51 6.93
N THR A 18 11.19 20.11 8.09
CA THR A 18 11.83 19.39 9.21
C THR A 18 10.83 18.44 9.88
N THR A 19 11.30 17.54 10.73
CA THR A 19 10.44 16.66 11.53
C THR A 19 9.48 17.46 12.40
N GLU A 20 9.98 18.54 13.03
CA GLU A 20 9.19 19.44 13.88
C GLU A 20 8.13 20.19 13.08
N GLU A 21 8.46 20.64 11.86
CA GLU A 21 7.52 21.32 10.95
C GLU A 21 6.41 20.36 10.50
N TYR A 22 6.74 19.09 10.14
CA TYR A 22 5.73 18.07 9.84
C TYR A 22 4.87 17.75 11.08
N THR A 23 5.47 17.61 12.26
CA THR A 23 4.73 17.36 13.51
C THR A 23 3.73 18.48 13.78
N LEU A 24 4.14 19.74 13.61
CA LEU A 24 3.26 20.88 13.78
C LEU A 24 2.12 20.88 12.75
N LEU A 25 2.44 20.61 11.49
CA LEU A 25 1.46 20.55 10.41
C LEU A 25 0.39 19.46 10.65
N ILE A 26 0.80 18.30 11.19
CA ILE A 26 -0.10 17.19 11.54
C ILE A 26 -0.95 17.56 12.76
N LYS A 27 -0.33 18.10 13.80
CA LYS A 27 -0.98 18.42 15.07
C LYS A 27 -2.04 19.52 14.94
N GLU A 28 -1.72 20.58 14.19
CA GLU A 28 -2.57 21.77 14.04
C GLU A 28 -3.46 21.71 12.79
N ARG A 29 -3.66 20.50 12.20
CA ARG A 29 -4.48 20.32 11.01
C ARG A 29 -5.93 20.73 11.27
N THR A 30 -6.53 21.31 10.27
CA THR A 30 -7.94 21.72 10.25
C THR A 30 -8.59 21.26 8.94
N PRO A 31 -9.93 21.26 8.83
CA PRO A 31 -10.60 21.01 7.54
C PRO A 31 -10.10 21.91 6.40
N ASP A 32 -9.81 23.17 6.69
CA ASP A 32 -9.32 24.14 5.68
C ASP A 32 -7.90 23.79 5.21
N THR A 33 -6.99 23.44 6.14
CA THR A 33 -5.64 23.00 5.76
C THR A 33 -5.68 21.68 4.99
N ALA A 34 -6.56 20.75 5.37
CA ALA A 34 -6.76 19.50 4.66
C ALA A 34 -7.26 19.73 3.22
N ALA A 35 -8.29 20.57 3.05
CA ALA A 35 -8.82 20.92 1.74
C ALA A 35 -7.76 21.56 0.83
N ARG A 36 -6.94 22.46 1.37
CA ARG A 36 -5.87 23.13 0.63
C ARG A 36 -4.79 22.15 0.16
N LEU A 37 -4.31 21.26 1.04
CA LEU A 37 -3.30 20.28 0.67
C LEU A 37 -3.86 19.25 -0.31
N ALA A 38 -5.12 18.82 -0.17
CA ALA A 38 -5.78 17.90 -1.09
C ALA A 38 -5.91 18.51 -2.51
N ALA A 39 -6.28 19.78 -2.61
CA ALA A 39 -6.32 20.49 -3.89
C ALA A 39 -4.94 20.52 -4.56
N ALA A 40 -3.90 20.91 -3.83
CA ALA A 40 -2.54 20.96 -4.34
C ALA A 40 -2.01 19.57 -4.74
N ALA A 41 -2.28 18.54 -3.92
CA ALA A 41 -1.92 17.15 -4.21
C ALA A 41 -2.61 16.64 -5.47
N THR A 42 -3.88 16.97 -5.65
CA THR A 42 -4.67 16.63 -6.86
C THR A 42 -4.04 17.28 -8.10
N GLU A 43 -3.65 18.53 -8.06
CA GLU A 43 -2.99 19.21 -9.18
C GLU A 43 -1.62 18.57 -9.50
N LYS A 44 -0.79 18.26 -8.50
CA LYS A 44 0.49 17.55 -8.72
C LYS A 44 0.26 16.17 -9.33
N ARG A 45 -0.76 15.42 -8.85
CA ARG A 45 -1.15 14.13 -9.40
C ARG A 45 -1.59 14.24 -10.86
N LYS A 46 -2.50 15.19 -11.16
CA LYS A 46 -3.02 15.42 -12.52
C LYS A 46 -1.94 15.80 -13.51
N ALA A 47 -0.95 16.59 -13.10
CA ALA A 47 0.18 16.97 -13.94
C ALA A 47 1.00 15.75 -14.42
N ILE A 48 1.05 14.66 -13.64
CA ILE A 48 1.83 13.46 -13.94
C ILE A 48 0.95 12.37 -14.56
N TYR A 49 -0.21 12.12 -13.98
CA TYR A 49 -1.06 10.94 -14.27
C TYR A 49 -2.41 11.30 -14.93
N GLY A 50 -2.73 12.59 -15.10
CA GLY A 50 -4.05 13.00 -15.56
C GLY A 50 -5.14 12.58 -14.58
N ASN A 51 -6.32 12.28 -15.11
CA ASN A 51 -7.46 11.78 -14.33
C ASN A 51 -7.50 10.24 -14.22
N THR A 52 -6.38 9.54 -14.53
CA THR A 52 -6.35 8.08 -14.54
C THR A 52 -6.25 7.49 -13.15
N VAL A 53 -6.96 6.38 -12.91
CA VAL A 53 -6.85 5.49 -11.76
C VAL A 53 -6.40 4.13 -12.25
N TYR A 54 -5.25 3.67 -11.76
CA TYR A 54 -4.75 2.34 -12.07
C TYR A 54 -5.42 1.28 -11.20
N ILE A 55 -5.77 0.15 -11.81
CA ILE A 55 -6.26 -1.03 -11.10
C ILE A 55 -5.16 -2.09 -11.01
N ARG A 56 -5.09 -2.76 -9.85
CA ARG A 56 -4.21 -3.90 -9.62
C ARG A 56 -5.02 -5.05 -9.07
N GLY A 57 -4.94 -6.21 -9.71
CA GLY A 57 -5.61 -7.42 -9.26
C GLY A 57 -4.91 -7.99 -8.03
N LEU A 58 -5.57 -7.93 -6.88
CA LEU A 58 -5.03 -8.45 -5.62
C LEU A 58 -5.37 -9.93 -5.48
N ILE A 59 -4.37 -10.79 -5.37
CA ILE A 59 -4.50 -12.23 -5.12
C ILE A 59 -3.87 -12.53 -3.76
N GLU A 60 -4.71 -12.84 -2.78
CA GLU A 60 -4.31 -13.18 -1.41
C GLU A 60 -3.97 -14.66 -1.35
N VAL A 61 -2.70 -15.00 -1.61
CA VAL A 61 -2.24 -16.37 -1.88
C VAL A 61 -2.24 -17.29 -0.66
N SER A 62 -2.11 -16.75 0.54
CA SER A 62 -2.13 -17.51 1.80
C SER A 62 -2.36 -16.58 2.99
N ASN A 63 -3.14 -17.03 3.98
CA ASN A 63 -3.25 -16.39 5.29
C ASN A 63 -2.44 -17.12 6.36
N ILE A 64 -1.56 -18.05 5.97
CA ILE A 64 -0.60 -18.67 6.86
C ILE A 64 0.59 -17.73 7.01
N CYS A 65 0.99 -17.43 8.24
CA CYS A 65 2.10 -16.54 8.52
C CYS A 65 2.94 -17.10 9.67
N LYS A 66 4.28 -17.07 9.54
CA LYS A 66 5.20 -17.46 10.63
C LYS A 66 5.30 -16.38 11.72
N ASN A 67 4.96 -15.13 11.40
CA ASN A 67 5.12 -13.97 12.28
C ASN A 67 3.92 -13.78 13.20
N ASN A 68 4.16 -13.11 14.32
CA ASN A 68 3.14 -12.86 15.33
C ASN A 68 2.95 -11.37 15.62
N CYS A 69 2.90 -10.55 14.55
CA CYS A 69 2.69 -9.09 14.65
C CYS A 69 1.45 -8.78 15.49
N HIS A 70 1.57 -7.82 16.39
CA HIS A 70 0.57 -7.55 17.43
C HIS A 70 -0.77 -7.01 16.89
N TYR A 71 -0.77 -6.48 15.67
CA TYR A 71 -1.93 -5.86 15.02
C TYR A 71 -2.64 -6.75 14.00
N CYS A 72 -2.07 -7.91 13.63
CA CYS A 72 -2.48 -8.64 12.43
C CYS A 72 -3.38 -9.84 12.74
N GLY A 73 -4.55 -9.90 12.14
CA GLY A 73 -5.50 -11.00 12.33
C GLY A 73 -5.03 -12.36 11.82
N ILE A 74 -4.10 -12.38 10.81
CA ILE A 74 -3.51 -13.63 10.30
C ILE A 74 -2.20 -14.02 10.98
N ARG A 75 -1.83 -13.39 12.10
CA ARG A 75 -0.64 -13.72 12.88
C ARG A 75 -0.60 -15.21 13.28
N ALA A 76 0.61 -15.76 13.44
CA ALA A 76 0.81 -17.18 13.78
C ALA A 76 0.01 -17.63 15.01
N GLY A 77 -0.01 -16.78 16.04
CA GLY A 77 -0.67 -17.08 17.32
C GLY A 77 -2.19 -16.87 17.33
N ASN A 78 -2.86 -16.60 16.20
CA ASN A 78 -4.31 -16.53 16.16
C ASN A 78 -4.93 -17.93 15.92
N PRO A 79 -5.54 -18.58 16.94
CA PRO A 79 -6.13 -19.91 16.81
C PRO A 79 -7.47 -19.88 16.06
N ASN A 80 -8.11 -18.71 15.92
CA ASN A 80 -9.43 -18.55 15.31
C ASN A 80 -9.34 -18.27 13.80
N CYS A 81 -8.13 -18.16 13.24
CA CYS A 81 -7.93 -17.90 11.83
C CYS A 81 -8.18 -19.18 11.01
N ASP A 82 -9.20 -19.16 10.16
CA ASP A 82 -9.47 -20.24 9.19
C ASP A 82 -8.40 -20.22 8.09
N ARG A 83 -7.37 -21.05 8.26
CA ARG A 83 -6.16 -21.04 7.42
C ARG A 83 -6.42 -21.64 6.06
N TYR A 84 -5.86 -20.98 5.03
CA TYR A 84 -5.86 -21.49 3.66
C TYR A 84 -4.55 -21.16 2.95
N ARG A 85 -4.36 -21.82 1.84
CA ARG A 85 -3.29 -21.59 0.87
C ARG A 85 -3.85 -21.89 -0.51
N LEU A 86 -3.65 -20.97 -1.46
CA LEU A 86 -3.99 -21.20 -2.86
C LEU A 86 -2.97 -22.17 -3.50
N THR A 87 -3.43 -22.98 -4.41
CA THR A 87 -2.57 -23.77 -5.29
C THR A 87 -1.99 -22.88 -6.39
N GLU A 88 -0.96 -23.35 -7.09
CA GLU A 88 -0.43 -22.66 -8.27
C GLU A 88 -1.51 -22.50 -9.35
N GLU A 89 -2.35 -23.51 -9.55
CA GLU A 89 -3.48 -23.49 -10.48
C GLU A 89 -4.50 -22.41 -10.12
N ASP A 90 -4.87 -22.28 -8.83
CA ASP A 90 -5.77 -21.23 -8.35
C ASP A 90 -5.23 -19.83 -8.65
N ILE A 91 -3.91 -19.63 -8.46
CA ILE A 91 -3.25 -18.35 -8.69
C ILE A 91 -3.21 -18.03 -10.18
N LEU A 92 -2.83 -19.00 -11.02
CA LEU A 92 -2.79 -18.81 -12.47
C LEU A 92 -4.18 -18.55 -13.05
N SER A 93 -5.20 -19.29 -12.57
CA SER A 93 -6.60 -19.06 -12.96
C SER A 93 -7.08 -17.65 -12.58
N ALA A 94 -6.72 -17.16 -11.39
CA ALA A 94 -7.04 -15.80 -10.97
C ALA A 94 -6.32 -14.74 -11.84
N CYS A 95 -5.08 -15.00 -12.28
CA CYS A 95 -4.37 -14.13 -13.22
C CYS A 95 -5.07 -14.08 -14.59
N GLU A 96 -5.50 -15.24 -15.12
CA GLU A 96 -6.23 -15.32 -16.40
C GLU A 96 -7.55 -14.53 -16.34
N GLU A 97 -8.39 -14.81 -15.33
CA GLU A 97 -9.63 -14.06 -15.12
C GLU A 97 -9.36 -12.54 -15.00
N GLY A 98 -8.33 -12.17 -14.23
CA GLY A 98 -7.92 -10.78 -14.10
C GLY A 98 -7.48 -10.15 -15.42
N TYR A 99 -6.77 -10.88 -16.25
CA TYR A 99 -6.35 -10.41 -17.57
C TYR A 99 -7.54 -10.13 -18.49
N GLU A 100 -8.52 -11.05 -18.53
CA GLU A 100 -9.78 -10.90 -19.27
C GLU A 100 -10.59 -9.68 -18.77
N LEU A 101 -10.61 -9.44 -17.46
CA LEU A 101 -11.23 -8.25 -16.84
C LEU A 101 -10.45 -6.95 -17.11
N GLY A 102 -9.28 -7.01 -17.78
CA GLY A 102 -8.49 -5.84 -18.15
C GLY A 102 -7.49 -5.40 -17.09
N PHE A 103 -7.14 -6.23 -16.11
CA PHE A 103 -6.00 -5.97 -15.23
C PHE A 103 -4.70 -6.22 -15.98
N ARG A 104 -3.68 -5.39 -15.72
CA ARG A 104 -2.32 -5.52 -16.28
C ARG A 104 -1.27 -5.49 -15.16
N THR A 105 -1.70 -5.65 -13.93
CA THR A 105 -0.84 -5.86 -12.76
C THR A 105 -1.52 -6.86 -11.82
N PHE A 106 -0.78 -7.88 -11.43
CA PHE A 106 -1.18 -8.84 -10.40
C PHE A 106 -0.34 -8.61 -9.14
N VAL A 107 -1.00 -8.58 -7.98
CA VAL A 107 -0.37 -8.43 -6.68
C VAL A 107 -0.54 -9.73 -5.92
N LEU A 108 0.53 -10.49 -5.76
CA LEU A 108 0.55 -11.69 -4.94
C LEU A 108 0.87 -11.30 -3.50
N GLN A 109 -0.14 -11.34 -2.65
CA GLN A 109 -0.03 -10.95 -1.25
C GLN A 109 -0.32 -12.13 -0.32
N GLY A 110 0.42 -12.23 0.76
CA GLY A 110 0.19 -13.29 1.74
C GLY A 110 0.86 -13.03 3.07
N GLY A 111 0.60 -13.90 4.05
CA GLY A 111 1.46 -14.02 5.20
C GLY A 111 2.86 -14.53 4.79
N GLU A 112 3.83 -14.42 5.68
CA GLU A 112 5.15 -15.03 5.47
C GLU A 112 5.04 -16.55 5.67
N ASP A 113 4.60 -17.20 4.61
CA ASP A 113 4.35 -18.64 4.55
C ASP A 113 5.55 -19.37 3.93
N SER A 114 6.19 -20.26 4.70
CA SER A 114 7.35 -21.04 4.26
C SER A 114 7.09 -21.98 3.09
N HIS A 115 5.82 -22.23 2.76
CA HIS A 115 5.45 -23.03 1.58
C HIS A 115 5.87 -22.33 0.28
N PHE A 116 5.82 -21.01 0.22
CA PHE A 116 6.23 -20.24 -0.94
C PHE A 116 7.75 -20.05 -0.96
N THR A 117 8.46 -21.18 -1.23
CA THR A 117 9.93 -21.20 -1.41
C THR A 117 10.35 -20.39 -2.64
N ASP A 118 11.64 -20.12 -2.79
CA ASP A 118 12.18 -19.44 -3.97
C ASP A 118 11.87 -20.23 -5.24
N GLU A 119 12.00 -21.56 -5.21
CA GLU A 119 11.74 -22.45 -6.36
C GLU A 119 10.29 -22.37 -6.81
N ARG A 120 9.34 -22.43 -5.86
CA ARG A 120 7.90 -22.34 -6.17
C ARG A 120 7.53 -20.98 -6.72
N LEU A 121 8.03 -19.92 -6.10
CA LEU A 121 7.74 -18.55 -6.55
C LEU A 121 8.38 -18.26 -7.90
N THR A 122 9.60 -18.69 -8.17
CA THR A 122 10.25 -18.52 -9.48
C THR A 122 9.53 -19.28 -10.58
N SER A 123 9.05 -20.52 -10.31
CA SER A 123 8.21 -21.28 -11.24
C SER A 123 6.92 -20.52 -11.56
N LEU A 124 6.19 -20.10 -10.53
CA LEU A 124 4.94 -19.35 -10.66
C LEU A 124 5.12 -18.03 -11.42
N LEU A 125 6.16 -17.25 -11.09
CA LEU A 125 6.46 -15.99 -11.76
C LEU A 125 6.72 -16.19 -13.26
N ARG A 126 7.53 -17.19 -13.62
CA ARG A 126 7.80 -17.52 -15.02
C ARG A 126 6.53 -17.95 -15.75
N ALA A 127 5.66 -18.75 -15.12
CA ALA A 127 4.39 -19.14 -15.71
C ALA A 127 3.49 -17.91 -15.96
N ILE A 128 3.34 -17.00 -14.98
CA ILE A 128 2.57 -15.77 -15.15
C ILE A 128 3.16 -14.90 -16.27
N LYS A 129 4.48 -14.71 -16.32
CA LYS A 129 5.14 -13.88 -17.34
C LYS A 129 5.10 -14.51 -18.73
N THR A 130 5.04 -15.84 -18.83
CA THR A 130 4.85 -16.55 -20.10
C THR A 130 3.44 -16.35 -20.65
N ASN A 131 2.43 -16.48 -19.78
CA ASN A 131 1.03 -16.35 -20.19
C ASN A 131 0.63 -14.88 -20.42
N HIS A 132 1.18 -13.95 -19.62
CA HIS A 132 0.83 -12.52 -19.62
C HIS A 132 2.10 -11.64 -19.62
N PRO A 133 2.87 -11.61 -20.72
CA PRO A 133 4.16 -10.92 -20.77
C PRO A 133 4.03 -9.38 -20.63
N ASP A 134 2.87 -8.82 -20.96
CA ASP A 134 2.54 -7.40 -20.82
C ASP A 134 2.08 -7.00 -19.40
N CYS A 135 1.91 -7.97 -18.50
CA CYS A 135 1.51 -7.72 -17.11
C CYS A 135 2.71 -7.51 -16.19
N ALA A 136 2.53 -6.65 -15.20
CA ALA A 136 3.45 -6.53 -14.08
C ALA A 136 3.04 -7.48 -12.93
N VAL A 137 4.04 -8.07 -12.28
CA VAL A 137 3.83 -8.86 -11.06
C VAL A 137 4.45 -8.14 -9.87
N THR A 138 3.62 -7.90 -8.86
CA THR A 138 4.02 -7.33 -7.58
C THR A 138 3.98 -8.41 -6.51
N LEU A 139 5.04 -8.55 -5.74
CA LEU A 139 5.07 -9.43 -4.57
C LEU A 139 4.87 -8.63 -3.28
N SER A 140 4.11 -9.18 -2.34
CA SER A 140 3.92 -8.67 -0.99
C SER A 140 3.88 -9.86 -0.02
N LEU A 141 5.04 -10.50 0.16
CA LEU A 141 5.22 -11.78 0.85
C LEU A 141 6.23 -11.70 2.00
N GLY A 142 6.38 -10.50 2.57
CA GLY A 142 7.20 -10.24 3.74
C GLY A 142 8.70 -10.18 3.50
N GLU A 143 9.47 -10.47 4.56
CA GLU A 143 10.93 -10.36 4.58
C GLU A 143 11.60 -11.60 4.02
N ARG A 144 12.64 -11.38 3.19
CA ARG A 144 13.48 -12.42 2.59
C ARG A 144 14.95 -12.00 2.59
N SER A 145 15.83 -12.94 2.29
CA SER A 145 17.24 -12.61 2.06
C SER A 145 17.40 -11.85 0.72
N ARG A 146 18.51 -11.11 0.60
CA ARG A 146 18.85 -10.41 -0.64
C ARG A 146 18.92 -11.37 -1.84
N GLU A 147 19.50 -12.56 -1.64
CA GLU A 147 19.59 -13.59 -2.68
C GLU A 147 18.23 -14.10 -3.12
N SER A 148 17.29 -14.26 -2.17
CA SER A 148 15.91 -14.61 -2.48
C SER A 148 15.25 -13.52 -3.31
N TYR A 149 15.36 -12.26 -2.92
CA TYR A 149 14.84 -11.14 -3.70
C TYR A 149 15.42 -11.10 -5.11
N GLN A 150 16.74 -11.32 -5.27
CA GLN A 150 17.38 -11.34 -6.59
C GLN A 150 16.81 -12.43 -7.47
N LYS A 151 16.67 -13.68 -6.97
CA LYS A 151 16.09 -14.80 -7.72
C LYS A 151 14.68 -14.49 -8.20
N LEU A 152 13.85 -13.87 -7.35
CA LEU A 152 12.46 -13.52 -7.69
C LEU A 152 12.41 -12.39 -8.74
N TYR A 153 13.33 -11.42 -8.65
CA TYR A 153 13.48 -10.36 -9.65
C TYR A 153 13.87 -10.94 -11.02
N ASP A 154 14.87 -11.80 -11.04
CA ASP A 154 15.36 -12.48 -12.26
C ASP A 154 14.29 -13.41 -12.87
N ALA A 155 13.35 -13.90 -12.06
CA ALA A 155 12.21 -14.70 -12.52
C ALA A 155 11.04 -13.86 -13.07
N GLY A 156 11.09 -12.53 -12.96
CA GLY A 156 10.11 -11.62 -13.55
C GLY A 156 9.21 -10.88 -12.58
N ALA A 157 9.52 -10.86 -11.27
CA ALA A 157 8.84 -9.97 -10.33
C ALA A 157 9.26 -8.52 -10.61
N ASP A 158 8.30 -7.68 -11.01
CA ASP A 158 8.58 -6.27 -11.37
C ASP A 158 8.62 -5.37 -10.13
N ARG A 159 7.80 -5.67 -9.11
CA ARG A 159 7.59 -4.82 -7.95
C ARG A 159 7.56 -5.63 -6.66
N TYR A 160 7.95 -4.98 -5.57
CA TYR A 160 7.81 -5.56 -4.23
C TYR A 160 7.23 -4.53 -3.27
N LEU A 161 6.16 -4.89 -2.57
CA LEU A 161 5.56 -4.07 -1.51
C LEU A 161 5.93 -4.65 -0.15
N LEU A 162 6.70 -3.90 0.62
CA LEU A 162 7.05 -4.21 1.99
C LEU A 162 6.85 -2.95 2.85
N ARG A 163 5.76 -2.91 3.61
CA ARG A 163 5.49 -1.76 4.48
C ARG A 163 6.51 -1.73 5.61
N HIS A 164 7.09 -0.54 5.84
CA HIS A 164 8.00 -0.36 6.99
C HIS A 164 7.24 -0.27 8.32
N GLU A 165 5.94 -0.04 8.28
CA GLU A 165 4.94 0.10 9.34
C GLU A 165 5.15 1.31 10.25
N THR A 166 6.37 1.72 10.50
CA THR A 166 6.81 2.98 11.11
C THR A 166 8.32 3.17 10.92
N ALA A 167 8.77 4.39 10.76
CA ALA A 167 10.19 4.75 10.70
C ALA A 167 10.81 5.01 12.09
N THR A 168 10.05 4.81 13.16
CA THR A 168 10.51 4.95 14.54
C THR A 168 10.73 3.58 15.18
N LYS A 169 12.00 3.21 15.47
CA LYS A 169 12.37 1.91 16.02
C LYS A 169 11.60 1.56 17.29
N SER A 170 11.49 2.48 18.24
CA SER A 170 10.77 2.26 19.50
C SER A 170 9.26 2.05 19.31
N HIS A 171 8.68 2.61 18.26
CA HIS A 171 7.29 2.36 17.89
C HIS A 171 7.16 1.00 17.18
N TYR A 172 8.09 0.66 16.28
CA TYR A 172 8.13 -0.65 15.62
C TYR A 172 8.14 -1.81 16.63
N GLU A 173 8.96 -1.69 17.70
CA GLU A 173 9.07 -2.67 18.77
C GLU A 173 7.78 -2.82 19.59
N LYS A 174 6.91 -1.82 19.64
CA LYS A 174 5.57 -1.93 20.24
C LYS A 174 4.56 -2.66 19.34
N LEU A 175 4.74 -2.58 18.02
CA LEU A 175 3.85 -3.20 17.04
C LEU A 175 4.22 -4.66 16.74
N HIS A 176 5.46 -5.06 17.03
CA HIS A 176 6.00 -6.36 16.64
C HIS A 176 6.60 -7.10 17.83
N PRO A 177 6.57 -8.45 17.82
CA PRO A 177 7.26 -9.24 18.83
C PRO A 177 8.79 -9.18 18.65
N ALA A 178 9.53 -9.38 19.73
CA ALA A 178 10.99 -9.25 19.80
C ALA A 178 11.81 -9.95 18.67
N PRO A 179 11.40 -11.09 18.08
CA PRO A 179 12.12 -11.68 16.96
C PRO A 179 12.08 -10.88 15.65
N LEU A 180 11.15 -9.92 15.51
CA LEU A 180 11.05 -9.07 14.32
C LEU A 180 11.85 -7.78 14.53
N SER A 181 12.84 -7.57 13.68
CA SER A 181 13.79 -6.46 13.80
C SER A 181 13.42 -5.30 12.87
N PHE A 182 13.38 -4.08 13.42
CA PHE A 182 13.29 -2.85 12.64
C PHE A 182 14.43 -2.74 11.62
N ASP A 183 15.65 -3.03 12.04
CA ASP A 183 16.83 -2.89 11.20
C ASP A 183 16.77 -3.88 10.01
N GLU A 184 16.27 -5.10 10.25
CA GLU A 184 16.07 -6.09 9.19
C GLU A 184 14.98 -5.67 8.20
N ARG A 185 13.86 -5.09 8.68
CA ARG A 185 12.81 -4.52 7.83
C ARG A 185 13.37 -3.43 6.92
N MET A 186 14.18 -2.54 7.46
CA MET A 186 14.79 -1.46 6.68
C MET A 186 15.83 -1.99 5.70
N ARG A 187 16.68 -2.97 6.10
CA ARG A 187 17.62 -3.66 5.20
C ARG A 187 16.89 -4.24 3.99
N CYS A 188 15.77 -4.94 4.20
CA CYS A 188 14.98 -5.52 3.12
C CYS A 188 14.54 -4.45 2.10
N LEU A 189 14.08 -3.29 2.55
CA LEU A 189 13.65 -2.21 1.66
C LEU A 189 14.81 -1.68 0.81
N TYR A 190 15.99 -1.51 1.40
CA TYR A 190 17.17 -1.06 0.67
C TYR A 190 17.68 -2.12 -0.30
N ASP A 191 17.69 -3.41 0.09
CA ASP A 191 18.04 -4.51 -0.82
C ASP A 191 17.13 -4.56 -2.03
N LEU A 192 15.82 -4.45 -1.85
CA LEU A 192 14.83 -4.42 -2.94
C LEU A 192 15.11 -3.28 -3.91
N ARG A 193 15.41 -2.08 -3.40
CA ARG A 193 15.74 -0.93 -4.22
C ARG A 193 17.04 -1.13 -5.00
N ASP A 194 18.08 -1.64 -4.34
CA ASP A 194 19.40 -1.84 -4.95
C ASP A 194 19.40 -2.94 -6.01
N ILE A 195 18.50 -3.94 -5.90
CA ILE A 195 18.26 -4.96 -6.93
C ILE A 195 17.57 -4.35 -8.15
N GLY A 196 16.74 -3.32 -8.00
CA GLY A 196 16.08 -2.64 -9.11
C GLY A 196 14.56 -2.83 -9.17
N TYR A 197 13.92 -3.35 -8.12
CA TYR A 197 12.46 -3.38 -8.03
C TYR A 197 11.85 -1.98 -8.07
N GLN A 198 10.64 -1.86 -8.60
CA GLN A 198 9.78 -0.77 -8.18
C GLN A 198 9.33 -1.07 -6.74
N VAL A 199 9.88 -0.33 -5.77
CA VAL A 199 9.71 -0.65 -4.35
C VAL A 199 8.53 0.10 -3.76
N GLY A 200 7.69 -0.63 -3.03
CA GLY A 200 6.62 -0.08 -2.21
C GLY A 200 6.95 -0.13 -0.72
N CYS A 201 6.76 0.98 -0.03
CA CYS A 201 6.78 1.06 1.42
C CYS A 201 5.42 1.51 1.98
N GLY A 202 5.34 1.89 3.24
CA GLY A 202 4.14 2.45 3.86
C GLY A 202 4.03 2.16 5.34
N PHE A 203 3.05 2.75 5.97
CA PHE A 203 2.79 2.63 7.41
C PHE A 203 1.29 2.62 7.70
N MET A 204 0.92 2.25 8.94
CA MET A 204 -0.45 2.35 9.43
C MET A 204 -0.70 3.72 10.04
N VAL A 205 -1.83 4.33 9.70
CA VAL A 205 -2.25 5.63 10.25
C VAL A 205 -3.11 5.43 11.47
N GLY A 206 -2.74 6.03 12.60
CA GLY A 206 -3.44 5.89 13.87
C GLY A 206 -3.23 4.51 14.52
N SER A 207 -2.09 3.87 14.27
CA SER A 207 -1.74 2.61 14.94
C SER A 207 -1.48 2.82 16.44
N PRO A 208 -1.63 1.76 17.26
CA PRO A 208 -1.40 1.86 18.70
C PRO A 208 -0.08 2.55 19.04
N TYR A 209 -0.13 3.48 19.99
CA TYR A 209 1.05 4.26 20.47
C TYR A 209 1.69 5.21 19.46
N GLN A 210 1.15 5.38 18.24
CA GLN A 210 1.66 6.30 17.24
C GLN A 210 1.47 7.75 17.69
N THR A 211 2.53 8.53 17.62
CA THR A 211 2.51 9.97 17.88
C THR A 211 2.59 10.77 16.58
N ASP A 212 2.26 12.07 16.62
CA ASP A 212 2.42 12.96 15.46
C ASP A 212 3.89 13.04 15.01
N GLU A 213 4.84 12.90 15.94
CA GLU A 213 6.28 12.86 15.65
C GLU A 213 6.66 11.55 14.92
N ASP A 214 6.08 10.40 15.30
CA ASP A 214 6.29 9.14 14.58
C ASP A 214 5.83 9.25 13.13
N ILE A 215 4.66 9.85 12.89
CA ILE A 215 4.15 10.11 11.55
C ILE A 215 5.09 11.08 10.79
N ALA A 216 5.58 12.13 11.45
CA ALA A 216 6.52 13.07 10.84
C ALA A 216 7.83 12.37 10.40
N ARG A 217 8.32 11.41 11.19
CA ARG A 217 9.49 10.58 10.85
C ARG A 217 9.19 9.64 9.68
N ASP A 218 7.98 9.08 9.60
CA ASP A 218 7.52 8.30 8.44
C ASP A 218 7.52 9.15 7.16
N LEU A 219 7.04 10.38 7.22
CA LEU A 219 7.08 11.32 6.09
C LEU A 219 8.52 11.66 5.68
N LYS A 220 9.42 11.90 6.64
CA LYS A 220 10.85 12.11 6.36
C LYS A 220 11.52 10.87 5.74
N PHE A 221 11.16 9.67 6.18
CA PHE A 221 11.63 8.45 5.55
C PHE A 221 11.15 8.35 4.10
N ILE A 222 9.88 8.60 3.82
CA ILE A 222 9.33 8.59 2.45
C ILE A 222 10.04 9.62 1.56
N GLU A 223 10.30 10.83 2.09
CA GLU A 223 11.02 11.88 1.39
C GLU A 223 12.45 11.47 1.01
N ALA A 224 13.18 10.81 1.92
CA ALA A 224 14.54 10.34 1.70
C ALA A 224 14.61 9.07 0.84
N PHE A 225 13.72 8.11 1.09
CA PHE A 225 13.70 6.81 0.42
C PHE A 225 13.15 6.92 -1.01
N LYS A 226 12.21 7.83 -1.28
CA LYS A 226 11.56 8.04 -2.59
C LYS A 226 11.01 6.74 -3.18
N PRO A 227 10.04 6.10 -2.52
CA PRO A 227 9.49 4.82 -2.97
C PRO A 227 8.71 4.99 -4.28
N ASP A 228 8.68 3.98 -5.15
CA ASP A 228 7.82 3.96 -6.34
C ASP A 228 6.33 3.81 -5.97
N MET A 229 6.05 3.17 -4.83
CA MET A 229 4.70 2.97 -4.28
C MET A 229 4.71 3.28 -2.78
N CYS A 230 3.62 3.86 -2.27
CA CYS A 230 3.49 4.09 -0.83
C CYS A 230 2.08 3.73 -0.36
N GLY A 231 1.95 2.60 0.35
CA GLY A 231 0.68 2.09 0.87
C GLY A 231 0.44 2.52 2.30
N ILE A 232 -0.27 3.63 2.49
CA ILE A 232 -0.76 4.06 3.81
C ILE A 232 -2.27 3.84 3.91
N GLY A 233 -2.73 3.49 5.08
CA GLY A 233 -4.15 3.29 5.37
C GLY A 233 -4.41 3.32 6.88
N PRO A 234 -5.66 3.51 7.29
CA PRO A 234 -5.99 3.54 8.70
C PRO A 234 -5.70 2.19 9.35
N PHE A 235 -5.17 2.22 10.57
CA PHE A 235 -5.20 1.07 11.45
C PHE A 235 -6.66 0.70 11.74
N ILE A 236 -6.98 -0.58 11.67
CA ILE A 236 -8.27 -1.13 12.08
C ILE A 236 -7.94 -2.31 13.00
N PRO A 237 -8.48 -2.34 14.24
CA PRO A 237 -8.19 -3.43 15.15
C PRO A 237 -8.75 -4.76 14.65
N HIS A 238 -8.20 -5.85 15.15
CA HIS A 238 -8.73 -7.20 14.98
C HIS A 238 -8.99 -7.80 16.36
N LYS A 239 -10.18 -8.36 16.56
CA LYS A 239 -10.66 -8.90 17.86
C LYS A 239 -9.73 -9.95 18.49
N ASP A 240 -8.96 -10.69 17.67
CA ASP A 240 -8.05 -11.73 18.12
C ASP A 240 -6.59 -11.24 18.23
N THR A 241 -6.39 -9.94 18.44
CA THR A 241 -5.06 -9.33 18.63
C THR A 241 -4.96 -8.62 19.95
N VAL A 242 -3.73 -8.30 20.37
CA VAL A 242 -3.51 -7.54 21.61
C VAL A 242 -3.99 -6.09 21.51
N PHE A 243 -4.33 -5.64 20.31
CA PHE A 243 -4.82 -4.29 20.03
C PHE A 243 -6.32 -4.23 19.73
N ALA A 244 -7.07 -5.27 20.11
CA ALA A 244 -8.53 -5.36 19.86
C ALA A 244 -9.31 -4.15 20.37
N ASP A 245 -8.91 -3.61 21.52
CA ASP A 245 -9.61 -2.50 22.20
C ASP A 245 -9.05 -1.11 21.83
N PHE A 246 -8.05 -1.03 20.93
CA PHE A 246 -7.53 0.25 20.49
C PHE A 246 -8.44 0.89 19.43
N PRO A 247 -8.54 2.24 19.42
CA PRO A 247 -9.33 2.92 18.41
C PRO A 247 -8.74 2.72 17.01
N ALA A 248 -9.60 2.68 16.01
CA ALA A 248 -9.18 2.70 14.62
C ALA A 248 -8.59 4.07 14.24
N GLY A 249 -7.68 4.07 13.26
CA GLY A 249 -7.25 5.30 12.58
C GLY A 249 -8.40 5.95 11.81
N THR A 250 -8.29 7.25 11.54
CA THR A 250 -9.37 8.03 10.93
C THR A 250 -9.21 8.19 9.43
N LEU A 251 -10.35 8.34 8.74
CA LEU A 251 -10.39 8.70 7.33
C LEU A 251 -9.73 10.07 7.10
N GLU A 252 -10.06 11.05 7.94
CA GLU A 252 -9.57 12.43 7.86
C GLU A 252 -8.03 12.48 7.89
N LEU A 253 -7.41 11.89 8.93
CA LEU A 253 -5.95 11.88 9.04
C LEU A 253 -5.30 11.10 7.88
N THR A 254 -5.88 9.98 7.48
CA THR A 254 -5.35 9.19 6.37
C THR A 254 -5.37 9.96 5.04
N CYS A 255 -6.47 10.63 4.72
CA CYS A 255 -6.57 11.47 3.53
C CYS A 255 -5.61 12.68 3.59
N TYR A 256 -5.48 13.31 4.76
CA TYR A 256 -4.53 14.37 4.99
C TYR A 256 -3.08 13.92 4.68
N LEU A 257 -2.69 12.75 5.18
CA LEU A 257 -1.36 12.19 4.95
C LEU A 257 -1.16 11.72 3.51
N LEU A 258 -2.19 11.20 2.82
CA LEU A 258 -2.12 10.90 1.39
C LEU A 258 -1.77 12.16 0.57
N SER A 259 -2.38 13.29 0.92
CA SER A 259 -2.09 14.58 0.28
C SER A 259 -0.65 15.02 0.52
N ILE A 260 -0.16 14.91 1.75
CA ILE A 260 1.22 15.24 2.09
C ILE A 260 2.21 14.33 1.33
N VAL A 261 1.99 13.02 1.32
CA VAL A 261 2.85 12.08 0.59
C VAL A 261 2.90 12.39 -0.90
N ARG A 262 1.76 12.76 -1.51
CA ARG A 262 1.71 13.19 -2.92
C ARG A 262 2.53 14.46 -3.16
N LEU A 263 2.53 15.41 -2.22
CA LEU A 263 3.31 16.64 -2.33
C LEU A 263 4.80 16.42 -2.11
N ILE A 264 5.18 15.54 -1.17
CA ILE A 264 6.57 15.15 -0.90
C ILE A 264 7.18 14.46 -2.12
N HIS A 265 6.44 13.51 -2.71
CA HIS A 265 6.94 12.68 -3.81
C HIS A 265 5.90 12.54 -4.92
N PRO A 266 5.77 13.56 -5.80
CA PRO A 266 4.71 13.64 -6.79
C PRO A 266 4.54 12.42 -7.71
N PRO A 267 5.59 11.68 -8.13
CA PRO A 267 5.41 10.50 -9.01
C PRO A 267 4.99 9.23 -8.28
N VAL A 268 4.96 9.18 -6.95
CA VAL A 268 4.64 7.97 -6.19
C VAL A 268 3.26 7.39 -6.56
N LEU A 269 3.16 6.07 -6.66
CA LEU A 269 1.90 5.37 -6.83
C LEU A 269 1.26 5.17 -5.44
N LEU A 270 0.12 5.82 -5.21
CA LEU A 270 -0.60 5.82 -3.94
C LEU A 270 -1.92 5.04 -4.07
N PRO A 271 -2.09 3.93 -3.35
CA PRO A 271 -3.37 3.25 -3.31
C PRO A 271 -4.36 3.98 -2.37
N SER A 272 -5.60 4.12 -2.84
CA SER A 272 -6.74 4.26 -1.95
C SER A 272 -7.09 2.86 -1.45
N THR A 273 -6.73 2.57 -0.20
CA THR A 273 -6.70 1.21 0.34
C THR A 273 -8.09 0.66 0.65
N THR A 274 -8.22 -0.67 0.69
CA THR A 274 -9.44 -1.36 1.18
C THR A 274 -9.81 -0.92 2.59
N ALA A 275 -8.83 -0.62 3.43
CA ALA A 275 -9.07 -0.13 4.79
C ALA A 275 -9.84 1.21 4.82
N LEU A 276 -9.58 2.14 3.89
CA LEU A 276 -10.38 3.36 3.76
C LEU A 276 -11.83 3.06 3.42
N GLY A 277 -12.06 2.15 2.45
CA GLY A 277 -13.41 1.70 2.09
C GLY A 277 -14.11 0.91 3.23
N THR A 278 -13.34 0.26 4.11
CA THR A 278 -13.89 -0.45 5.27
C THR A 278 -14.40 0.52 6.34
N ILE A 279 -13.67 1.60 6.62
CA ILE A 279 -14.07 2.57 7.67
C ILE A 279 -15.11 3.58 7.19
N HIS A 280 -15.25 3.78 5.88
CA HIS A 280 -16.21 4.74 5.32
C HIS A 280 -16.69 4.31 3.92
N PRO A 281 -17.99 4.36 3.61
CA PRO A 281 -18.54 3.95 2.30
C PRO A 281 -17.91 4.67 1.10
N GLU A 282 -17.55 5.95 1.25
CA GLU A 282 -16.89 6.78 0.23
C GLU A 282 -15.37 6.88 0.46
N GLY A 283 -14.79 6.03 1.32
CA GLY A 283 -13.39 6.13 1.70
C GLY A 283 -12.43 5.98 0.53
N ARG A 284 -12.80 5.19 -0.49
CA ARG A 284 -12.00 5.06 -1.72
C ARG A 284 -11.98 6.35 -2.54
N GLU A 285 -13.15 6.95 -2.74
CA GLU A 285 -13.29 8.21 -3.47
C GLU A 285 -12.53 9.33 -2.77
N GLN A 286 -12.69 9.44 -1.46
CA GLN A 286 -11.98 10.45 -0.67
C GLN A 286 -10.47 10.26 -0.73
N GLY A 287 -9.97 9.02 -0.70
CA GLY A 287 -8.56 8.73 -0.91
C GLY A 287 -8.05 9.18 -2.30
N ILE A 288 -8.83 8.95 -3.36
CA ILE A 288 -8.50 9.42 -4.72
C ILE A 288 -8.48 10.95 -4.79
N LEU A 289 -9.47 11.62 -4.19
CA LEU A 289 -9.54 13.08 -4.10
C LEU A 289 -8.43 13.69 -3.24
N ALA A 290 -7.86 12.91 -2.32
CA ALA A 290 -6.69 13.28 -1.52
C ALA A 290 -5.34 13.02 -2.22
N GLY A 291 -5.34 12.61 -3.50
CA GLY A 291 -4.10 12.42 -4.28
C GLY A 291 -3.71 10.97 -4.57
N ALA A 292 -4.48 9.97 -4.10
CA ALA A 292 -4.25 8.58 -4.49
C ALA A 292 -4.60 8.36 -5.98
N ASN A 293 -3.99 7.34 -6.61
CA ASN A 293 -4.17 7.04 -8.03
C ASN A 293 -4.18 5.55 -8.35
N VAL A 294 -4.27 4.70 -7.34
CA VAL A 294 -4.30 3.24 -7.48
C VAL A 294 -5.45 2.67 -6.64
N VAL A 295 -6.14 1.67 -7.14
CA VAL A 295 -7.06 0.80 -6.39
C VAL A 295 -6.70 -0.66 -6.63
N MET A 296 -7.00 -1.53 -5.66
CA MET A 296 -6.63 -2.95 -5.71
C MET A 296 -7.84 -3.85 -5.47
N PRO A 297 -8.70 -4.05 -6.49
CA PRO A 297 -9.79 -5.02 -6.40
C PRO A 297 -9.28 -6.44 -6.18
N ASN A 298 -10.04 -7.22 -5.40
CA ASN A 298 -9.67 -8.58 -5.01
C ASN A 298 -9.99 -9.58 -6.13
N LEU A 299 -8.96 -10.25 -6.64
CA LEU A 299 -9.03 -11.35 -7.62
C LEU A 299 -9.00 -12.74 -7.00
N SER A 300 -8.76 -12.86 -5.68
CA SER A 300 -8.72 -14.19 -5.05
C SER A 300 -10.04 -14.93 -5.28
N PRO A 301 -10.03 -16.26 -5.34
CA PRO A 301 -11.25 -17.06 -5.40
C PRO A 301 -12.24 -16.69 -4.30
N ALA A 302 -13.54 -16.58 -4.63
CA ALA A 302 -14.57 -16.13 -3.69
C ALA A 302 -14.63 -16.99 -2.39
N SER A 303 -14.27 -18.27 -2.49
CA SER A 303 -14.24 -19.22 -1.37
C SER A 303 -13.25 -18.86 -0.25
N VAL A 304 -12.22 -18.05 -0.54
CA VAL A 304 -11.15 -17.70 0.42
C VAL A 304 -11.14 -16.24 0.83
N ARG A 305 -11.82 -15.33 0.10
CA ARG A 305 -11.75 -13.88 0.37
C ARG A 305 -12.07 -13.52 1.81
N LYS A 306 -13.08 -14.17 2.40
CA LYS A 306 -13.50 -13.95 3.80
C LYS A 306 -12.56 -14.57 4.84
N LYS A 307 -11.56 -15.34 4.40
CA LYS A 307 -10.57 -15.96 5.29
C LYS A 307 -9.30 -15.11 5.44
N TYR A 308 -9.08 -14.10 4.57
CA TYR A 308 -7.92 -13.21 4.64
C TYR A 308 -8.25 -11.95 5.45
N MET A 309 -8.39 -12.11 6.74
CA MET A 309 -8.82 -11.06 7.67
C MET A 309 -7.62 -10.50 8.43
N LEU A 310 -6.99 -9.46 7.86
CA LEU A 310 -5.90 -8.73 8.53
C LEU A 310 -6.42 -7.90 9.72
N TYR A 311 -7.65 -7.42 9.60
CA TYR A 311 -8.37 -6.58 10.56
C TYR A 311 -9.88 -6.89 10.48
N ASP A 312 -10.63 -6.51 11.51
CA ASP A 312 -12.07 -6.78 11.55
C ASP A 312 -12.84 -6.02 10.46
N HIS A 313 -13.95 -6.60 10.04
CA HIS A 313 -14.87 -6.04 9.05
C HIS A 313 -14.25 -5.71 7.67
N LYS A 314 -13.08 -6.29 7.36
CA LYS A 314 -12.46 -6.10 6.05
C LYS A 314 -13.45 -6.42 4.93
N ILE A 315 -13.75 -5.42 4.10
CA ILE A 315 -14.63 -5.60 2.95
C ILE A 315 -13.94 -6.46 1.87
N SER A 316 -14.68 -7.38 1.29
CA SER A 316 -14.15 -8.34 0.29
C SER A 316 -15.10 -8.57 -0.89
N ASP A 317 -16.31 -8.02 -0.82
CA ASP A 317 -17.40 -8.19 -1.78
C ASP A 317 -17.80 -6.84 -2.40
N GLY A 318 -18.75 -6.82 -3.33
CA GLY A 318 -19.20 -5.61 -4.02
C GLY A 318 -18.07 -4.96 -4.84
N ALA A 319 -17.92 -3.65 -4.79
CA ALA A 319 -16.91 -2.88 -5.52
C ALA A 319 -15.45 -3.26 -5.17
N GLU A 320 -15.22 -4.04 -4.10
CA GLU A 320 -13.91 -4.60 -3.75
C GLU A 320 -13.56 -5.83 -4.58
N SER A 321 -14.54 -6.50 -5.18
CA SER A 321 -14.32 -7.63 -6.08
C SER A 321 -13.89 -7.16 -7.46
N ALA A 322 -12.91 -7.85 -8.04
CA ALA A 322 -12.48 -7.58 -9.41
C ALA A 322 -13.62 -7.77 -10.43
N GLN A 323 -14.55 -8.69 -10.16
CA GLN A 323 -15.73 -8.94 -11.00
C GLN A 323 -16.73 -7.75 -10.98
N SER A 324 -16.65 -6.87 -9.98
CA SER A 324 -17.47 -5.65 -9.89
C SER A 324 -16.76 -4.41 -10.46
N LYS A 325 -15.84 -4.60 -11.42
CA LYS A 325 -15.07 -3.51 -12.05
C LYS A 325 -15.94 -2.40 -12.60
N GLU A 326 -17.10 -2.72 -13.18
CA GLU A 326 -18.02 -1.71 -13.72
C GLU A 326 -18.55 -0.76 -12.64
N GLU A 327 -18.86 -1.26 -11.46
CA GLU A 327 -19.26 -0.44 -10.31
C GLU A 327 -18.10 0.48 -9.89
N LEU A 328 -16.88 -0.05 -9.79
CA LEU A 328 -15.69 0.76 -9.51
C LEU A 328 -15.50 1.86 -10.57
N CYS A 329 -15.66 1.55 -11.86
CA CYS A 329 -15.58 2.54 -12.94
C CYS A 329 -16.64 3.65 -12.77
N ARG A 330 -17.89 3.29 -12.45
CA ARG A 330 -18.95 4.28 -12.20
C ARG A 330 -18.63 5.17 -11.00
N ARG A 331 -18.14 4.60 -9.91
CA ARG A 331 -17.75 5.33 -8.70
C ARG A 331 -16.60 6.29 -8.99
N MET A 332 -15.57 5.88 -9.73
CA MET A 332 -14.46 6.76 -10.10
C MET A 332 -14.93 7.87 -11.08
N ALA A 333 -15.79 7.54 -12.04
CA ALA A 333 -16.36 8.52 -12.97
C ALA A 333 -17.20 9.59 -12.25
N SER A 334 -17.95 9.24 -11.20
CA SER A 334 -18.76 10.19 -10.42
C SER A 334 -17.93 11.29 -9.74
N ILE A 335 -16.64 11.05 -9.52
CA ILE A 335 -15.68 12.03 -8.95
C ILE A 335 -14.70 12.60 -10.00
N GLY A 336 -14.97 12.36 -11.31
CA GLY A 336 -14.18 12.92 -12.42
C GLY A 336 -12.90 12.16 -12.77
N TYR A 337 -12.81 10.87 -12.43
CA TYR A 337 -11.66 10.02 -12.70
C TYR A 337 -12.02 8.80 -13.55
N GLU A 338 -11.03 8.28 -14.27
CA GLU A 338 -11.17 7.15 -15.18
C GLU A 338 -10.30 5.97 -14.75
N VAL A 339 -10.91 4.80 -14.64
CA VAL A 339 -10.20 3.53 -14.45
C VAL A 339 -9.62 3.07 -15.77
N VAL A 340 -8.31 2.84 -15.83
CA VAL A 340 -7.61 2.48 -17.06
C VAL A 340 -7.04 1.07 -17.04
N THR A 341 -7.03 0.40 -18.20
CA THR A 341 -6.34 -0.86 -18.43
C THR A 341 -4.88 -0.55 -18.79
N ALA A 342 -3.99 -0.61 -17.80
CA ALA A 342 -2.56 -0.34 -17.97
C ALA A 342 -1.75 -1.03 -16.85
N ARG A 343 -0.45 -1.26 -17.09
CA ARG A 343 0.48 -1.75 -16.05
C ARG A 343 0.56 -0.82 -14.84
N GLY A 344 0.35 0.49 -15.03
CA GLY A 344 0.45 1.47 -13.96
C GLY A 344 1.85 1.50 -13.34
N ASP A 345 2.89 1.55 -14.16
CA ASP A 345 4.26 1.78 -13.70
C ASP A 345 4.44 3.21 -13.24
N VAL A 346 5.39 3.41 -12.30
CA VAL A 346 5.73 4.76 -11.85
C VAL A 346 6.29 5.56 -13.02
N LYS A 347 5.75 6.77 -13.22
CA LYS A 347 6.28 7.70 -14.22
C LYS A 347 7.50 8.41 -13.61
N LYS A 348 8.70 8.03 -14.07
CA LYS A 348 9.91 8.77 -13.72
C LYS A 348 9.78 10.17 -14.31
N THR A 349 9.68 11.20 -13.47
CA THR A 349 9.82 12.58 -13.93
C THR A 349 11.22 12.71 -14.54
N LEU A 350 11.31 13.03 -15.81
CA LEU A 350 12.55 13.47 -16.41
C LEU A 350 13.00 14.68 -15.58
N GLN A 351 14.02 14.49 -14.75
CA GLN A 351 14.70 15.61 -14.11
C GLN A 351 15.13 16.53 -15.25
N GLY A 352 14.69 17.78 -15.19
CA GLY A 352 14.78 18.76 -16.24
C GLY A 352 16.13 18.75 -16.96
N GLY A 353 16.13 18.27 -18.18
CA GLY A 353 17.01 18.76 -19.19
C GLY A 353 16.45 20.12 -19.59
N SER A 354 17.05 21.18 -19.13
CA SER A 354 16.90 22.48 -19.77
C SER A 354 17.40 22.36 -21.21
N PRO A 355 16.75 23.03 -22.17
CA PRO A 355 17.12 23.01 -23.57
C PRO A 355 18.50 23.61 -23.79
#